data_ce7e279b0e6f8ba2204423388010d4e6
#
_entry.id   ce7e279b0e6f8ba2204423388010d4e6
#
_cell.length_a   1.000
_cell.length_b   1.000
_cell.length_c   1.000
_cell.angle_alpha   90.00
_cell.angle_beta   90.00
_cell.angle_gamma   90.00
#
_symmetry.space_group_name_H-M   'P 1'
#
loop_
_entity.id
_entity.type
_entity.pdbx_description
1 polymer ?
#
loop_
_entity_poly.entity_id
_entity_poly.type
_entity_poly.pdbx_seq_one_letter_code
_entity_poly.pdbx_strand_id
1 'polypeptide(L)'
;MEVIGQAVAEGRTGDTVSARRRLLALWSAIGVSGDPLHRCSRAHYRADLYEDPAQALTWYVRALDAADVVTDHRFREDQAGLRIAGFHPSLHLNLADDYRRLGSFEAATEHIDAAKEHAPELPRNPYGDLVRGAVQEVAEAIDRRDCTRRTSAPGSAA
;
A
#
# COMPACT_ATOMS: atom_id res chain seq x y z
N MET A 1 15.74 -3.56 7.50
CA MET A 1 14.67 -2.65 8.01
C MET A 1 15.16 -1.21 8.15
N GLU A 2 16.33 -0.96 8.72
CA GLU A 2 16.88 0.39 8.95
C GLU A 2 17.02 1.25 7.68
N VAL A 3 17.48 0.65 6.56
CA VAL A 3 17.67 1.34 5.28
C VAL A 3 16.34 1.76 4.63
N ILE A 4 15.28 0.98 4.84
CA ILE A 4 13.93 1.36 4.38
C ILE A 4 13.42 2.54 5.21
N GLY A 5 13.63 2.51 6.52
CA GLY A 5 13.26 3.60 7.43
C GLY A 5 13.91 4.93 7.03
N GLN A 6 15.17 4.91 6.63
CA GLN A 6 15.87 6.09 6.13
C GLN A 6 15.26 6.62 4.82
N ALA A 7 14.99 5.75 3.85
CA ALA A 7 14.38 6.16 2.57
C ALA A 7 12.96 6.74 2.76
N VAL A 8 12.18 6.17 3.70
CA VAL A 8 10.85 6.71 4.06
C VAL A 8 10.98 8.07 4.75
N ALA A 9 11.97 8.23 5.64
CA ALA A 9 12.23 9.51 6.30
C ALA A 9 12.64 10.60 5.29
N GLU A 10 13.51 10.28 4.33
CA GLU A 10 13.90 11.18 3.24
C GLU A 10 12.67 11.61 2.40
N GLY A 11 11.78 10.67 2.08
CA GLY A 11 10.54 10.99 1.37
C GLY A 11 9.62 11.95 2.15
N ARG A 12 9.54 11.79 3.48
CA ARG A 12 8.76 12.66 4.37
C ARG A 12 9.37 14.06 4.53
N THR A 13 10.67 14.21 4.36
CA THR A 13 11.36 15.53 4.39
C THR A 13 11.35 16.26 3.05
N GLY A 14 10.68 15.72 2.03
CA GLY A 14 10.48 16.33 0.73
C GLY A 14 11.42 15.86 -0.38
N ASP A 15 12.48 15.10 -0.09
CA ASP A 15 13.36 14.52 -1.13
C ASP A 15 12.80 13.21 -1.69
N THR A 16 11.64 13.30 -2.32
CA THR A 16 10.94 12.15 -2.91
C THR A 16 11.70 11.52 -4.07
N VAL A 17 12.53 12.29 -4.77
CA VAL A 17 13.33 11.80 -5.91
C VAL A 17 14.42 10.84 -5.44
N SER A 18 15.20 11.24 -4.45
CA SER A 18 16.25 10.39 -3.86
C SER A 18 15.65 9.17 -3.16
N ALA A 19 14.56 9.36 -2.43
CA ALA A 19 13.83 8.26 -1.78
C ALA A 19 13.34 7.22 -2.80
N ARG A 20 12.72 7.64 -3.91
CA ARG A 20 12.28 6.76 -5.00
C ARG A 20 13.44 6.00 -5.64
N ARG A 21 14.58 6.67 -5.88
CA ARG A 21 15.78 6.05 -6.45
C ARG A 21 16.36 4.99 -5.50
N ARG A 22 16.46 5.31 -4.21
CA ARG A 22 16.97 4.40 -3.18
C ARG A 22 16.08 3.15 -3.04
N LEU A 23 14.76 3.32 -2.95
CA LEU A 23 13.82 2.20 -2.88
C LEU A 23 13.86 1.33 -4.14
N LEU A 24 14.06 1.93 -5.33
CA LEU A 24 14.25 1.16 -6.56
C LEU A 24 15.53 0.32 -6.53
N ALA A 25 16.65 0.89 -6.08
CA ALA A 25 17.89 0.16 -5.95
C ALA A 25 17.75 -1.03 -4.97
N LEU A 26 17.08 -0.81 -3.84
CA LEU A 26 16.79 -1.87 -2.87
C LEU A 26 15.85 -2.95 -3.43
N TRP A 27 14.86 -2.57 -4.24
CA TRP A 27 13.99 -3.50 -4.95
C TRP A 27 14.77 -4.36 -5.94
N SER A 28 15.63 -3.73 -6.74
CA SER A 28 16.47 -4.44 -7.72
C SER A 28 17.47 -5.39 -7.05
N ALA A 29 18.04 -4.98 -5.92
CA ALA A 29 19.00 -5.79 -5.18
C ALA A 29 18.38 -7.04 -4.53
N ILE A 30 17.10 -6.97 -4.11
CA ILE A 30 16.42 -8.12 -3.50
C ILE A 30 16.03 -9.18 -4.56
N GLY A 31 15.83 -8.77 -5.81
CA GLY A 31 15.45 -9.66 -6.91
C GLY A 31 14.06 -10.28 -6.78
N VAL A 32 13.70 -11.10 -7.77
CA VAL A 32 12.37 -11.73 -7.85
C VAL A 32 12.16 -12.84 -6.82
N SER A 33 13.22 -13.51 -6.42
CA SER A 33 13.23 -14.60 -5.43
C SER A 33 13.55 -14.14 -4.01
N GLY A 34 13.62 -12.82 -3.77
CA GLY A 34 13.91 -12.27 -2.47
C GLY A 34 12.75 -12.41 -1.48
N ASP A 35 13.04 -12.18 -0.20
CA ASP A 35 12.05 -12.28 0.88
C ASP A 35 10.77 -11.48 0.57
N PRO A 36 9.58 -12.12 0.58
CA PRO A 36 8.32 -11.49 0.18
C PRO A 36 7.92 -10.31 1.07
N LEU A 37 8.17 -10.36 2.38
CA LEU A 37 7.88 -9.24 3.29
C LEU A 37 8.71 -8.00 2.93
N HIS A 38 9.99 -8.21 2.63
CA HIS A 38 10.88 -7.13 2.20
C HIS A 38 10.48 -6.59 0.82
N ARG A 39 10.04 -7.44 -0.09
CA ARG A 39 9.52 -7.03 -1.40
C ARG A 39 8.24 -6.21 -1.25
N CYS A 40 7.26 -6.73 -0.51
CA CYS A 40 6.01 -6.04 -0.22
C CYS A 40 6.27 -4.64 0.37
N SER A 41 7.04 -4.57 1.46
CA SER A 41 7.32 -3.30 2.14
C SER A 41 7.99 -2.26 1.23
N ARG A 42 8.98 -2.67 0.41
CA ARG A 42 9.69 -1.75 -0.49
C ARG A 42 8.81 -1.23 -1.61
N ALA A 43 7.99 -2.10 -2.20
CA ALA A 43 7.05 -1.69 -3.24
C ALA A 43 5.97 -0.76 -2.66
N HIS A 44 5.40 -1.08 -1.50
CA HIS A 44 4.42 -0.26 -0.80
C HIS A 44 4.95 1.15 -0.52
N TYR A 45 6.07 1.28 0.20
CA TYR A 45 6.63 2.59 0.53
C TYR A 45 7.08 3.38 -0.70
N ARG A 46 7.47 2.68 -1.79
CA ARG A 46 7.76 3.36 -3.04
C ARG A 46 6.50 3.91 -3.70
N ALA A 47 5.39 3.18 -3.68
CA ALA A 47 4.10 3.63 -4.18
C ALA A 47 3.65 4.92 -3.48
N ASP A 48 3.78 4.99 -2.15
CA ASP A 48 3.42 6.15 -1.33
C ASP A 48 4.13 7.45 -1.74
N LEU A 49 5.26 7.36 -2.45
CA LEU A 49 6.02 8.52 -2.92
C LEU A 49 5.51 9.10 -4.24
N TYR A 50 4.53 8.50 -4.89
CA TYR A 50 3.97 9.02 -6.14
C TYR A 50 2.64 9.75 -5.92
N GLU A 51 2.53 10.93 -6.51
CA GLU A 51 1.26 11.68 -6.54
C GLU A 51 0.37 11.22 -7.70
N ASP A 52 0.99 10.78 -8.80
CA ASP A 52 0.32 10.22 -9.96
C ASP A 52 -0.20 8.81 -9.66
N PRO A 53 -1.53 8.58 -9.68
CA PRO A 53 -2.12 7.30 -9.34
C PRO A 53 -1.71 6.16 -10.28
N ALA A 54 -1.39 6.44 -11.55
CA ALA A 54 -0.95 5.40 -12.47
C ALA A 54 0.45 4.87 -12.10
N GLN A 55 1.33 5.75 -11.63
CA GLN A 55 2.65 5.36 -11.16
C GLN A 55 2.59 4.64 -9.80
N ALA A 56 1.77 5.13 -8.87
CA ALA A 56 1.55 4.51 -7.58
C ALA A 56 0.96 3.09 -7.74
N LEU A 57 -0.08 2.95 -8.55
CA LEU A 57 -0.76 1.69 -8.87
C LEU A 57 0.23 0.59 -9.30
N THR A 58 1.18 0.93 -10.17
CA THR A 58 2.20 -0.02 -10.63
C THR A 58 3.01 -0.64 -9.48
N TRP A 59 3.25 0.12 -8.42
CA TRP A 59 4.01 -0.34 -7.26
C TRP A 59 3.13 -1.02 -6.22
N TYR A 60 1.88 -0.58 -6.02
CA TYR A 60 0.94 -1.27 -5.13
C TYR A 60 0.56 -2.66 -5.64
N VAL A 61 0.40 -2.85 -6.96
CA VAL A 61 0.20 -4.19 -7.54
C VAL A 61 1.39 -5.10 -7.21
N ARG A 62 2.63 -4.63 -7.38
CA ARG A 62 3.82 -5.40 -7.02
C ARG A 62 3.93 -5.70 -5.51
N ALA A 63 3.41 -4.80 -4.68
CA ALA A 63 3.37 -5.02 -3.24
C ALA A 63 2.34 -6.10 -2.88
N LEU A 64 1.17 -6.07 -3.53
CA LEU A 64 0.12 -7.08 -3.34
C LEU A 64 0.58 -8.45 -3.83
N ASP A 65 1.15 -8.54 -5.05
CA ASP A 65 1.72 -9.79 -5.57
C ASP A 65 2.74 -10.41 -4.60
N ALA A 66 3.56 -9.58 -3.96
CA ALA A 66 4.54 -10.06 -2.99
C ALA A 66 3.88 -10.49 -1.67
N ALA A 67 2.78 -9.86 -1.26
CA ALA A 67 2.02 -10.24 -0.08
C ALA A 67 1.29 -11.58 -0.28
N ASP A 68 0.69 -11.78 -1.46
CA ASP A 68 -0.06 -12.99 -1.80
C ASP A 68 0.80 -14.25 -1.81
N VAL A 69 2.08 -14.15 -2.21
CA VAL A 69 3.02 -15.28 -2.16
C VAL A 69 3.14 -15.87 -0.74
N VAL A 70 2.97 -15.06 0.30
CA VAL A 70 3.10 -15.50 1.70
C VAL A 70 1.80 -16.08 2.24
N THR A 71 0.66 -15.63 1.74
CA THR A 71 -0.66 -16.15 2.16
C THR A 71 -0.93 -17.53 1.57
N ASP A 72 -0.19 -17.93 0.53
CA ASP A 72 -0.34 -19.23 -0.13
C ASP A 72 0.36 -20.34 0.68
N HIS A 73 -0.39 -20.96 1.56
CA HIS A 73 -0.25 -22.31 2.16
C HIS A 73 0.82 -22.63 3.21
N ARG A 74 1.91 -21.88 3.41
CA ARG A 74 2.99 -22.35 4.33
C ARG A 74 3.37 -21.40 5.47
N PHE A 75 2.92 -20.14 5.45
CA PHE A 75 3.42 -19.10 6.36
C PHE A 75 2.36 -18.42 7.23
N ARG A 76 1.13 -18.92 7.26
CA ARG A 76 0.03 -18.34 8.07
C ARG A 76 0.25 -18.39 9.57
N GLU A 77 1.15 -19.26 10.05
CA GLU A 77 1.37 -19.50 11.48
C GLU A 77 2.65 -18.84 12.00
N ASP A 78 3.50 -18.29 11.14
CA ASP A 78 4.71 -17.62 11.58
C ASP A 78 4.52 -16.09 11.69
N GLN A 79 5.46 -15.44 12.39
CA GLN A 79 5.42 -13.98 12.61
C GLN A 79 5.50 -13.18 11.30
N ALA A 80 6.12 -13.73 10.26
CA ALA A 80 6.24 -13.05 8.96
C ALA A 80 4.90 -13.04 8.22
N GLY A 81 4.17 -14.17 8.23
CA GLY A 81 2.82 -14.29 7.68
C GLY A 81 1.83 -13.34 8.35
N LEU A 82 1.85 -13.26 9.68
CA LEU A 82 0.99 -12.33 10.44
C LEU A 82 1.32 -10.86 10.14
N ARG A 83 2.60 -10.52 9.94
CA ARG A 83 3.02 -9.16 9.57
C ARG A 83 2.60 -8.79 8.15
N ILE A 84 2.61 -9.73 7.22
CA ILE A 84 2.17 -9.50 5.85
C ILE A 84 0.65 -9.40 5.77
N ALA A 85 -0.09 -10.26 6.49
CA ALA A 85 -1.54 -10.17 6.56
C ALA A 85 -2.00 -8.78 6.99
N GLY A 86 -1.29 -8.12 7.90
CA GLY A 86 -1.55 -6.75 8.31
C GLY A 86 -1.37 -5.68 7.21
N PHE A 87 -0.72 -6.00 6.08
CA PHE A 87 -0.61 -5.10 4.94
C PHE A 87 -1.81 -5.18 3.98
N HIS A 88 -2.51 -6.31 3.88
CA HIS A 88 -3.60 -6.49 2.91
C HIS A 88 -4.66 -5.40 2.95
N PRO A 89 -5.22 -5.00 4.12
CA PRO A 89 -6.21 -3.93 4.17
C PRO A 89 -5.71 -2.61 3.59
N SER A 90 -4.46 -2.23 3.91
CA SER A 90 -3.89 -0.97 3.43
C SER A 90 -3.49 -1.04 1.95
N LEU A 91 -3.04 -2.19 1.46
CA LEU A 91 -2.72 -2.39 0.04
C LEU A 91 -3.98 -2.30 -0.82
N HIS A 92 -5.05 -3.01 -0.44
CA HIS A 92 -6.32 -2.95 -1.15
C HIS A 92 -6.97 -1.56 -1.07
N LEU A 93 -6.88 -0.87 0.07
CA LEU A 93 -7.31 0.51 0.21
C LEU A 93 -6.60 1.44 -0.78
N ASN A 94 -5.28 1.35 -0.89
CA ASN A 94 -4.49 2.22 -1.75
C ASN A 94 -4.75 1.91 -3.24
N LEU A 95 -4.90 0.63 -3.60
CA LEU A 95 -5.31 0.22 -4.94
C LEU A 95 -6.70 0.77 -5.30
N ALA A 96 -7.66 0.66 -4.40
CA ALA A 96 -9.00 1.21 -4.58
C ALA A 96 -8.98 2.73 -4.81
N ASP A 97 -8.16 3.45 -4.01
CA ASP A 97 -8.01 4.90 -4.15
C ASP A 97 -7.38 5.29 -5.49
N ASP A 98 -6.34 4.57 -5.93
CA ASP A 98 -5.70 4.85 -7.23
C ASP A 98 -6.61 4.51 -8.40
N TYR A 99 -7.30 3.37 -8.40
CA TYR A 99 -8.27 3.03 -9.43
C TYR A 99 -9.43 4.04 -9.51
N ARG A 100 -9.97 4.46 -8.37
CA ARG A 100 -11.00 5.50 -8.30
C ARG A 100 -10.51 6.81 -8.93
N ARG A 101 -9.30 7.24 -8.59
CA ARG A 101 -8.68 8.47 -9.12
C ARG A 101 -8.43 8.40 -10.64
N LEU A 102 -8.23 7.20 -11.16
CA LEU A 102 -8.12 6.92 -12.61
C LEU A 102 -9.48 6.74 -13.30
N GLY A 103 -10.60 6.82 -12.57
CA GLY A 103 -11.94 6.62 -13.10
C GLY A 103 -12.34 5.16 -13.31
N SER A 104 -11.53 4.21 -12.88
CA SER A 104 -11.78 2.77 -12.98
C SER A 104 -12.57 2.28 -11.76
N PHE A 105 -13.85 2.69 -11.67
CA PHE A 105 -14.67 2.50 -10.46
C PHE A 105 -15.01 1.03 -10.20
N GLU A 106 -15.12 0.20 -11.23
CA GLU A 106 -15.35 -1.24 -11.08
C GLU A 106 -14.18 -1.89 -10.32
N ALA A 107 -12.95 -1.71 -10.79
CA ALA A 107 -11.76 -2.20 -10.11
C ALA A 107 -11.58 -1.57 -8.72
N ALA A 108 -11.93 -0.30 -8.57
CA ALA A 108 -11.91 0.36 -7.27
C ALA A 108 -12.87 -0.31 -6.27
N THR A 109 -14.07 -0.71 -6.73
CA THR A 109 -15.06 -1.42 -5.90
C THR A 109 -14.54 -2.78 -5.48
N GLU A 110 -13.97 -3.57 -6.38
CA GLU A 110 -13.38 -4.88 -6.06
C GLU A 110 -12.31 -4.76 -4.95
N HIS A 111 -11.43 -3.78 -5.08
CA HIS A 111 -10.38 -3.58 -4.08
C HIS A 111 -10.89 -3.01 -2.76
N ILE A 112 -11.87 -2.10 -2.76
CA ILE A 112 -12.39 -1.57 -1.49
C ILE A 112 -13.18 -2.65 -0.72
N ASP A 113 -13.85 -3.55 -1.41
CA ASP A 113 -14.55 -4.67 -0.78
C ASP A 113 -13.55 -5.68 -0.19
N ALA A 114 -12.45 -5.98 -0.89
CA ALA A 114 -11.36 -6.75 -0.33
C ALA A 114 -10.71 -6.07 0.91
N ALA A 115 -10.54 -4.74 0.87
CA ALA A 115 -10.04 -4.00 2.03
C ALA A 115 -10.97 -4.13 3.25
N LYS A 116 -12.28 -4.08 3.04
CA LYS A 116 -13.28 -4.29 4.10
C LYS A 116 -13.24 -5.71 4.66
N GLU A 117 -13.07 -6.72 3.79
CA GLU A 117 -12.97 -8.12 4.19
C GLU A 117 -11.75 -8.36 5.10
N HIS A 118 -10.61 -7.75 4.77
CA HIS A 118 -9.39 -7.82 5.57
C HIS A 118 -9.34 -6.85 6.76
N ALA A 119 -10.27 -5.92 6.89
CA ALA A 119 -10.28 -4.94 7.98
C ALA A 119 -10.24 -5.54 9.41
N PRO A 120 -10.81 -6.73 9.69
CA PRO A 120 -10.68 -7.40 10.99
C PRO A 120 -9.24 -7.75 11.38
N GLU A 121 -8.33 -7.90 10.42
CA GLU A 121 -6.90 -8.19 10.63
C GLU A 121 -6.10 -6.98 11.12
N LEU A 122 -6.66 -5.76 10.98
CA LEU A 122 -6.03 -4.53 11.42
C LEU A 122 -5.89 -4.48 12.94
N PRO A 123 -4.73 -4.03 13.46
CA PRO A 123 -4.52 -3.90 14.88
C PRO A 123 -5.48 -2.85 15.50
N ARG A 124 -5.82 -3.06 16.76
CA ARG A 124 -6.61 -2.10 17.56
C ARG A 124 -5.70 -1.01 18.14
N ASN A 125 -5.24 -0.11 17.29
CA ASN A 125 -4.36 1.00 17.60
C ASN A 125 -4.63 2.18 16.65
N PRO A 126 -4.02 3.36 16.85
CA PRO A 126 -4.23 4.53 15.99
C PRO A 126 -4.00 4.28 14.49
N TYR A 127 -3.06 3.40 14.12
CA TYR A 127 -2.84 3.04 12.72
C TYR A 127 -4.03 2.25 12.15
N GLY A 128 -4.51 1.23 12.85
CA GLY A 128 -5.66 0.45 12.41
C GLY A 128 -6.93 1.31 12.32
N ASP A 129 -7.12 2.26 13.24
CA ASP A 129 -8.24 3.20 13.20
C ASP A 129 -8.15 4.14 12.00
N LEU A 130 -6.95 4.63 11.68
CA LEU A 130 -6.70 5.46 10.50
C LEU A 130 -7.05 4.70 9.20
N VAL A 131 -6.60 3.45 9.07
CA VAL A 131 -6.88 2.65 7.87
C VAL A 131 -8.38 2.34 7.74
N ARG A 132 -9.06 1.97 8.84
CA ARG A 132 -10.52 1.74 8.85
C ARG A 132 -11.29 3.00 8.42
N GLY A 133 -10.91 4.17 8.93
CA GLY A 133 -11.50 5.45 8.52
C GLY A 133 -11.28 5.75 7.04
N ALA A 134 -10.07 5.51 6.54
CA ALA A 134 -9.74 5.71 5.13
C ALA A 134 -10.49 4.73 4.20
N VAL A 135 -10.71 3.49 4.62
CA VAL A 135 -11.55 2.52 3.86
C VAL A 135 -12.97 3.06 3.69
N GLN A 136 -13.55 3.61 4.77
CA GLN A 136 -14.88 4.22 4.69
C GLN A 136 -14.90 5.45 3.77
N GLU A 137 -13.93 6.35 3.89
CA GLU A 137 -13.79 7.55 3.05
C GLU A 137 -13.70 7.20 1.56
N VAL A 138 -12.86 6.21 1.22
CA VAL A 138 -12.69 5.76 -0.18
C VAL A 138 -13.94 5.07 -0.71
N ALA A 139 -14.62 4.24 0.09
CA ALA A 139 -15.87 3.61 -0.30
C ALA A 139 -16.94 4.65 -0.67
N GLU A 140 -17.12 5.66 0.18
CA GLU A 140 -18.05 6.76 -0.08
C GLU A 140 -17.67 7.59 -1.33
N ALA A 141 -16.37 7.77 -1.59
CA ALA A 141 -15.89 8.47 -2.78
C ALA A 141 -16.13 7.64 -4.06
N ILE A 142 -16.00 6.31 -4.00
CA ILE A 142 -16.34 5.41 -5.10
C ILE A 142 -17.83 5.50 -5.42
N ASP A 143 -18.71 5.46 -4.42
CA ASP A 143 -20.16 5.57 -4.59
C ASP A 143 -20.56 6.88 -5.27
N ARG A 144 -19.88 7.97 -4.93
CA ARG A 144 -20.06 9.29 -5.57
C ARG A 144 -19.36 9.44 -6.92
N ARG A 145 -18.60 8.44 -7.37
CA ARG A 145 -17.72 8.48 -8.56
C ARG A 145 -16.77 9.69 -8.55
N ASP A 146 -16.24 10.00 -7.37
CA ASP A 146 -15.33 11.12 -7.15
C ASP A 146 -13.88 10.69 -7.43
N CYS A 147 -13.21 11.33 -8.39
CA CYS A 147 -11.82 11.09 -8.78
C CYS A 147 -10.81 12.00 -8.06
N THR A 148 -11.25 12.89 -7.17
CA THR A 148 -10.35 13.85 -6.52
C THR A 148 -9.46 13.14 -5.48
N ARG A 149 -8.21 13.62 -5.36
CA ARG A 149 -7.29 13.10 -4.35
C ARG A 149 -7.79 13.48 -2.95
N ARG A 150 -7.90 12.52 -2.06
CA ARG A 150 -8.23 12.78 -0.65
C ARG A 150 -7.04 13.43 0.08
N THR A 151 -7.33 14.27 1.06
CA THR A 151 -6.31 14.98 1.84
C THR A 151 -5.48 14.05 2.74
N SER A 152 -6.07 12.93 3.14
CA SER A 152 -5.43 11.88 3.95
C SER A 152 -4.62 10.86 3.14
N ALA A 153 -4.51 11.03 1.81
CA ALA A 153 -3.77 10.09 0.96
C ALA A 153 -2.27 10.07 1.28
N PRO A 154 -1.57 8.90 1.15
CA PRO A 154 -0.14 8.83 1.28
C PRO A 154 0.58 9.86 0.39
N GLY A 155 1.67 10.45 0.88
CA GLY A 155 2.43 11.48 0.14
C GLY A 155 1.73 12.84 0.01
N SER A 156 0.57 13.06 0.65
CA SER A 156 0.03 14.42 0.81
C SER A 156 0.90 15.20 1.79
N ALA A 157 1.40 16.37 1.36
CA ALA A 157 2.02 17.31 2.29
C ALA A 157 0.94 17.79 3.26
N ALA A 158 1.23 17.71 4.55
CA ALA A 158 0.39 18.30 5.59
C ALA A 158 0.52 19.83 5.55
#